data_a6c3d6693375a7eed7d5e02d8d9ece6f
#
_entry.id   a6c3d6693375a7eed7d5e02d8d9ece6f
#
_cell.length_a   1.000
_cell.length_b   1.000
_cell.length_c   1.000
_cell.angle_alpha   90.00
_cell.angle_beta   90.00
_cell.angle_gamma   90.00
#
_symmetry.space_group_name_H-M   'P 1'
#
loop_
_entity.id
_entity.type
_entity.pdbx_description
1 polymer ?
#
loop_
_entity_poly.entity_id
_entity_poly.type
_entity_poly.pdbx_seq_one_letter_code
_entity_poly.pdbx_strand_id
1 'polypeptide(L)'
;MFILFPQRQYPSDYSGLLIDTKALEAELVEFTDGVDRQGRKGYFRSGLDAMRRSTHPLEKFETAKPLEEYRLVILGSPVWAGRCASPVRGLLKRRGQELSRVAYVLTRGGDKRYEEVYRQMDSYTAQPHLLEASLRPGSVGYVFWRDKFIQDVQRYLAEQT
;
A
#
# COMPACT_ATOMS: atom_id res chain seq x y z
N MET A 1 -8.41 -12.26 -3.62
CA MET A 1 -7.35 -11.23 -3.47
C MET A 1 -7.71 -10.33 -2.30
N PHE A 2 -6.74 -9.66 -1.71
CA PHE A 2 -6.97 -8.76 -0.59
C PHE A 2 -6.21 -7.45 -0.81
N ILE A 3 -6.83 -6.30 -0.55
CA ILE A 3 -6.22 -4.99 -0.73
C ILE A 3 -6.25 -4.23 0.58
N LEU A 4 -5.07 -3.87 1.08
CA LEU A 4 -4.85 -3.08 2.28
C LEU A 4 -4.33 -1.69 1.93
N PHE A 5 -4.91 -0.65 2.49
CA PHE A 5 -4.38 0.71 2.37
C PHE A 5 -4.63 1.52 3.64
N PRO A 6 -3.75 2.47 3.96
CA PRO A 6 -3.94 3.32 5.12
C PRO A 6 -5.08 4.30 4.90
N GLN A 7 -5.79 4.65 5.97
CA GLN A 7 -6.83 5.67 5.96
C GLN A 7 -6.29 6.97 5.38
N ARG A 8 -7.07 7.56 4.50
CA ARG A 8 -6.65 8.58 3.54
C ARG A 8 -6.31 9.93 4.15
N GLN A 9 -5.24 10.51 3.64
CA GLN A 9 -5.09 11.98 3.58
C GLN A 9 -5.64 12.55 2.25
N TYR A 10 -5.71 11.72 1.18
CA TYR A 10 -6.16 12.14 -0.17
C TYR A 10 -7.05 11.05 -0.78
N PRO A 11 -8.38 11.30 -0.87
CA PRO A 11 -9.35 10.34 -1.41
C PRO A 11 -9.12 9.88 -2.85
N SER A 12 -8.42 10.67 -3.67
CA SER A 12 -8.26 10.42 -5.10
C SER A 12 -7.14 9.44 -5.46
N ASP A 13 -6.21 9.16 -4.54
CA ASP A 13 -4.93 8.52 -4.88
C ASP A 13 -5.04 7.04 -5.23
N TYR A 14 -6.05 6.35 -4.69
CA TYR A 14 -6.30 4.93 -4.93
C TYR A 14 -7.62 4.65 -5.67
N SER A 15 -8.42 5.67 -5.99
CA SER A 15 -9.76 5.48 -6.57
C SER A 15 -9.75 4.67 -7.86
N GLY A 16 -8.73 4.85 -8.69
CA GLY A 16 -8.56 4.08 -9.93
C GLY A 16 -8.26 2.60 -9.72
N LEU A 17 -7.55 2.23 -8.64
CA LEU A 17 -7.33 0.84 -8.26
C LEU A 17 -8.59 0.20 -7.65
N LEU A 18 -9.46 1.00 -7.02
CA LEU A 18 -10.67 0.53 -6.35
C LEU A 18 -11.79 0.18 -7.34
N ILE A 19 -11.81 0.79 -8.53
CA ILE A 19 -12.88 0.58 -9.53
C ILE A 19 -12.82 -0.86 -10.09
N ASP A 20 -11.63 -1.43 -10.25
CA ASP A 20 -11.43 -2.78 -10.81
C ASP A 20 -11.48 -3.90 -9.75
N THR A 21 -11.66 -3.57 -8.47
CA THR A 21 -11.71 -4.58 -7.39
C THR A 21 -12.88 -5.55 -7.51
N LYS A 22 -14.00 -5.12 -8.08
CA LYS A 22 -15.16 -5.98 -8.34
C LYS A 22 -14.87 -7.05 -9.37
N ALA A 23 -14.08 -6.73 -10.41
CA ALA A 23 -13.68 -7.68 -11.44
C ALA A 23 -12.66 -8.72 -10.92
N LEU A 24 -11.95 -8.40 -9.83
CA LEU A 24 -10.90 -9.24 -9.24
C LEU A 24 -11.36 -10.00 -7.99
N GLU A 25 -12.63 -9.90 -7.58
CA GLU A 25 -13.16 -10.49 -6.33
C GLU A 25 -12.25 -10.12 -5.12
N ALA A 26 -11.92 -8.84 -5.00
CA ALA A 26 -11.02 -8.37 -3.99
C ALA A 26 -11.77 -7.92 -2.73
N GLU A 27 -11.34 -8.41 -1.58
CA GLU A 27 -11.68 -7.82 -0.30
C GLU A 27 -10.86 -6.54 -0.10
N LEU A 28 -11.53 -5.47 0.28
CA LEU A 28 -10.94 -4.15 0.43
C LEU A 28 -11.00 -3.70 1.88
N VAL A 29 -9.85 -3.44 2.48
CA VAL A 29 -9.77 -3.01 3.88
C VAL A 29 -8.92 -1.76 4.02
N GLU A 30 -9.50 -0.75 4.63
CA GLU A 30 -8.82 0.45 5.09
C GLU A 30 -8.38 0.27 6.54
N PHE A 31 -7.15 0.64 6.85
CA PHE A 31 -6.62 0.59 8.21
C PHE A 31 -6.05 1.94 8.65
N THR A 32 -6.05 2.19 9.95
CA THR A 32 -5.59 3.46 10.53
C THR A 32 -4.80 3.22 11.82
N ASP A 33 -3.92 4.15 12.14
CA ASP A 33 -3.27 4.26 13.45
C ASP A 33 -3.95 5.33 14.34
N GLY A 34 -5.13 5.82 13.96
CA GLY A 34 -5.91 6.78 14.73
C GLY A 34 -5.30 8.20 14.82
N VAL A 35 -4.19 8.43 14.13
CA VAL A 35 -3.49 9.73 14.18
C VAL A 35 -4.07 10.67 13.13
N ASP A 36 -4.61 11.81 13.59
CA ASP A 36 -5.06 12.87 12.68
C ASP A 36 -3.88 13.48 11.93
N ARG A 37 -3.94 13.39 10.60
CA ARG A 37 -2.93 13.92 9.68
C ARG A 37 -3.52 14.87 8.65
N GLN A 38 -4.67 15.47 8.96
CA GLN A 38 -5.32 16.42 8.05
C GLN A 38 -4.62 17.79 8.05
N GLY A 39 -4.70 18.48 6.92
CA GLY A 39 -4.17 19.83 6.75
C GLY A 39 -2.65 19.94 6.82
N ARG A 40 -2.15 21.17 6.90
CA ARG A 40 -0.69 21.47 6.92
C ARG A 40 0.03 20.83 8.10
N LYS A 41 -0.57 20.87 9.30
CA LYS A 41 0.02 20.25 10.51
C LYS A 41 0.14 18.73 10.35
N GLY A 42 -0.87 18.09 9.79
CA GLY A 42 -0.85 16.67 9.50
C GLY A 42 0.18 16.28 8.46
N TYR A 43 0.39 17.11 7.43
CA TYR A 43 1.45 16.91 6.45
C TYR A 43 2.85 16.91 7.08
N PHE A 44 3.16 17.94 7.91
CA PHE A 44 4.43 18.00 8.64
C PHE A 44 4.59 16.82 9.59
N ARG A 45 3.53 16.44 10.31
CA ARG A 45 3.55 15.28 11.21
C ARG A 45 3.84 13.99 10.45
N SER A 46 3.22 13.77 9.31
CA SER A 46 3.47 12.60 8.45
C SER A 46 4.93 12.52 8.01
N GLY A 47 5.52 13.64 7.60
CA GLY A 47 6.93 13.73 7.24
C GLY A 47 7.86 13.40 8.43
N LEU A 48 7.59 13.98 9.61
CA LEU A 48 8.36 13.72 10.83
C LEU A 48 8.25 12.26 11.28
N ASP A 49 7.05 11.69 11.29
CA ASP A 49 6.82 10.29 11.64
C ASP A 49 7.57 9.35 10.69
N ALA A 50 7.58 9.66 9.39
CA ALA A 50 8.33 8.91 8.40
C ALA A 50 9.85 9.01 8.64
N MET A 51 10.37 10.22 8.84
CA MET A 51 11.81 10.46 9.08
C MET A 51 12.30 9.76 10.36
N ARG A 52 11.53 9.83 11.44
CA ARG A 52 11.84 9.21 12.73
C ARG A 52 11.55 7.71 12.76
N ARG A 53 10.98 7.15 11.69
CA ARG A 53 10.50 5.76 11.63
C ARG A 53 9.52 5.44 12.75
N SER A 54 8.74 6.42 13.19
CA SER A 54 7.73 6.25 14.23
C SER A 54 6.64 5.27 13.77
N THR A 55 6.09 4.53 14.71
CA THR A 55 4.91 3.70 14.52
C THR A 55 3.96 3.90 15.70
N HIS A 56 2.68 3.96 15.39
CA HIS A 56 1.62 4.04 16.39
C HIS A 56 0.85 2.71 16.41
N PRO A 57 0.14 2.39 17.50
CA PRO A 57 -0.77 1.26 17.52
C PRO A 57 -1.78 1.38 16.37
N LEU A 58 -1.99 0.29 15.65
CA LEU A 58 -3.06 0.25 14.64
C LEU A 58 -4.40 0.00 15.31
N GLU A 59 -5.45 0.64 14.82
CA GLU A 59 -6.81 0.23 15.12
C GLU A 59 -7.06 -1.18 14.60
N LYS A 60 -7.92 -1.92 15.29
CA LYS A 60 -8.29 -3.27 14.85
C LYS A 60 -9.04 -3.18 13.53
N PHE A 61 -8.67 -4.01 12.59
CA PHE A 61 -9.43 -4.26 11.38
C PHE A 61 -9.62 -5.76 11.22
N GLU A 62 -10.72 -6.15 10.62
CA GLU A 62 -11.08 -7.53 10.41
C GLU A 62 -10.82 -7.92 8.96
N THR A 63 -10.49 -9.18 8.75
CA THR A 63 -10.31 -9.81 7.46
C THR A 63 -11.18 -11.07 7.41
N ALA A 64 -11.75 -11.40 6.27
CA ALA A 64 -12.61 -12.58 6.12
C ALA A 64 -11.85 -13.89 6.41
N LYS A 65 -10.53 -13.88 6.26
CA LYS A 65 -9.64 -15.02 6.55
C LYS A 65 -8.23 -14.52 6.89
N PRO A 66 -7.34 -15.38 7.45
CA PRO A 66 -5.94 -15.04 7.69
C PRO A 66 -5.22 -14.50 6.46
N LEU A 67 -4.28 -13.55 6.64
CA LEU A 67 -3.59 -12.87 5.53
C LEU A 67 -2.79 -13.85 4.65
N GLU A 68 -2.21 -14.88 5.23
CA GLU A 68 -1.46 -15.94 4.54
C GLU A 68 -2.32 -16.80 3.60
N GLU A 69 -3.64 -16.82 3.79
CA GLU A 69 -4.56 -17.60 2.96
C GLU A 69 -5.00 -16.87 1.67
N TYR A 70 -4.69 -15.58 1.54
CA TYR A 70 -4.98 -14.86 0.31
C TYR A 70 -3.97 -15.20 -0.78
N ARG A 71 -4.45 -15.39 -2.01
CA ARG A 71 -3.60 -15.64 -3.18
C ARG A 71 -2.66 -14.47 -3.48
N LEU A 72 -3.04 -13.27 -3.14
CA LEU A 72 -2.25 -12.06 -3.22
C LEU A 72 -2.81 -11.01 -2.26
N VAL A 73 -1.94 -10.37 -1.51
CA VAL A 73 -2.25 -9.16 -0.72
C VAL A 73 -1.63 -7.96 -1.41
N ILE A 74 -2.44 -6.97 -1.77
CA ILE A 74 -1.93 -5.70 -2.31
C ILE A 74 -1.89 -4.69 -1.16
N LEU A 75 -0.72 -4.15 -0.87
CA LEU A 75 -0.51 -3.15 0.18
C LEU A 75 -0.18 -1.79 -0.44
N GLY A 76 -1.08 -0.83 -0.26
CA GLY A 76 -0.88 0.55 -0.68
C GLY A 76 -0.12 1.36 0.37
N SER A 77 0.76 2.26 -0.06
CA SER A 77 1.44 3.22 0.81
C SER A 77 1.68 4.55 0.11
N PRO A 78 1.26 5.67 0.68
CA PRO A 78 1.82 6.94 0.25
C PRO A 78 3.30 7.01 0.66
N VAL A 79 4.09 7.71 -0.16
CA VAL A 79 5.50 7.98 0.16
C VAL A 79 5.58 9.28 0.98
N TRP A 80 6.07 9.17 2.21
CA TRP A 80 6.29 10.29 3.11
C TRP A 80 7.79 10.46 3.38
N ALA A 81 8.34 11.60 3.01
CA ALA A 81 9.76 11.90 3.19
C ALA A 81 10.70 10.76 2.72
N GLY A 82 10.41 10.17 1.55
CA GLY A 82 11.20 9.08 0.97
C GLY A 82 11.05 7.72 1.66
N ARG A 83 9.99 7.51 2.44
CA ARG A 83 9.72 6.28 3.20
C ARG A 83 8.26 5.86 3.05
N CYS A 84 7.96 4.59 3.39
CA CYS A 84 6.57 4.17 3.51
C CYS A 84 5.88 4.90 4.69
N ALA A 85 4.58 5.10 4.56
CA ALA A 85 3.77 5.76 5.58
C ALA A 85 3.85 5.04 6.93
N SER A 86 3.77 5.79 8.03
CA SER A 86 3.91 5.24 9.38
C SER A 86 2.85 4.19 9.73
N PRO A 87 1.56 4.30 9.33
CA PRO A 87 0.59 3.22 9.51
C PRO A 87 1.00 1.94 8.79
N VAL A 88 1.49 2.05 7.54
CA VAL A 88 1.96 0.90 6.75
C VAL A 88 3.16 0.23 7.43
N ARG A 89 4.11 1.02 7.91
CA ARG A 89 5.25 0.48 8.69
C ARG A 89 4.77 -0.21 9.97
N GLY A 90 3.78 0.36 10.66
CA GLY A 90 3.17 -0.24 11.83
C GLY A 90 2.52 -1.59 11.54
N LEU A 91 1.81 -1.71 10.42
CA LEU A 91 1.25 -2.96 9.93
C LEU A 91 2.35 -3.99 9.62
N LEU A 92 3.34 -3.60 8.81
CA LEU A 92 4.43 -4.48 8.39
C LEU A 92 5.25 -4.99 9.59
N LYS A 93 5.54 -4.15 10.57
CA LYS A 93 6.25 -4.58 11.79
C LYS A 93 5.48 -5.63 12.60
N ARG A 94 4.15 -5.58 12.60
CA ARG A 94 3.31 -6.49 13.39
C ARG A 94 2.90 -7.74 12.64
N ARG A 95 2.57 -7.59 11.37
CA ARG A 95 1.93 -8.62 10.54
C ARG A 95 2.68 -8.92 9.24
N GLY A 96 3.83 -8.32 9.00
CA GLY A 96 4.57 -8.49 7.75
C GLY A 96 4.96 -9.94 7.47
N GLN A 97 5.23 -10.74 8.51
CA GLN A 97 5.56 -12.14 8.36
C GLN A 97 4.37 -13.03 7.88
N GLU A 98 3.15 -12.53 8.00
CA GLU A 98 1.94 -13.18 7.45
C GLU A 98 1.79 -12.92 5.93
N LEU A 99 2.55 -11.98 5.38
CA LEU A 99 2.48 -11.55 3.97
C LEU A 99 3.47 -12.35 3.12
N SER A 100 3.08 -13.59 2.77
CA SER A 100 3.91 -14.46 1.93
C SER A 100 3.79 -14.17 0.43
N ARG A 101 2.70 -13.56 0.00
CA ARG A 101 2.40 -13.19 -1.39
C ARG A 101 1.87 -11.76 -1.40
N VAL A 102 2.77 -10.80 -1.55
CA VAL A 102 2.46 -9.37 -1.46
C VAL A 102 2.85 -8.62 -2.72
N ALA A 103 2.04 -7.65 -3.08
CA ALA A 103 2.33 -6.63 -4.08
C ALA A 103 2.25 -5.25 -3.43
N TYR A 104 3.05 -4.30 -3.89
CA TYR A 104 3.06 -2.95 -3.35
C TYR A 104 2.58 -1.92 -4.36
N VAL A 105 1.79 -0.97 -3.90
CA VAL A 105 1.41 0.22 -4.66
C VAL A 105 1.82 1.46 -3.88
N LEU A 106 2.83 2.16 -4.38
CA LEU A 106 3.23 3.45 -3.82
C LEU A 106 2.48 4.58 -4.53
N THR A 107 2.00 5.57 -3.77
CA THR A 107 1.56 6.85 -4.30
C THR A 107 2.54 7.95 -3.91
N ARG A 108 2.85 8.84 -4.85
CA ARG A 108 3.90 9.87 -4.72
C ARG A 108 3.47 11.19 -5.33
N GLY A 109 3.99 12.28 -4.80
CA GLY A 109 3.74 13.62 -5.34
C GLY A 109 4.77 14.10 -6.36
N GLY A 110 5.99 13.56 -6.34
CA GLY A 110 7.10 13.95 -7.21
C GLY A 110 7.41 12.94 -8.32
N ASP A 111 8.45 13.21 -9.10
CA ASP A 111 8.85 12.34 -10.23
C ASP A 111 9.66 11.12 -9.81
N LYS A 112 10.34 11.17 -8.68
CA LYS A 112 11.11 10.05 -8.16
C LYS A 112 10.23 8.82 -7.89
N ARG A 113 10.64 7.64 -8.32
CA ARG A 113 9.87 6.39 -8.21
C ARG A 113 10.00 5.69 -6.85
N TYR A 114 11.02 6.01 -6.07
CA TYR A 114 11.24 5.52 -4.72
C TYR A 114 11.45 4.00 -4.59
N GLU A 115 12.29 3.43 -5.44
CA GLU A 115 12.65 2.00 -5.41
C GLU A 115 13.17 1.53 -4.03
N GLU A 116 13.82 2.41 -3.30
CA GLU A 116 14.30 2.13 -1.93
C GLU A 116 13.17 1.88 -0.93
N VAL A 117 11.95 2.39 -1.19
CA VAL A 117 10.80 2.18 -0.29
C VAL A 117 10.30 0.74 -0.39
N TYR A 118 10.30 0.12 -1.56
CA TYR A 118 9.96 -1.30 -1.72
C TYR A 118 10.90 -2.19 -0.90
N ARG A 119 12.22 -1.98 -1.03
CA ARG A 119 13.22 -2.71 -0.23
C ARG A 119 13.04 -2.50 1.28
N GLN A 120 12.65 -1.28 1.68
CA GLN A 120 12.33 -0.99 3.07
C GLN A 120 11.11 -1.80 3.54
N MET A 121 10.07 -1.94 2.72
CA MET A 121 8.88 -2.71 3.05
C MET A 121 9.19 -4.22 3.09
N ASP A 122 9.96 -4.73 2.14
CA ASP A 122 10.40 -6.13 2.10
C ASP A 122 11.20 -6.56 3.33
N SER A 123 11.90 -5.63 3.98
CA SER A 123 12.65 -5.96 5.21
C SER A 123 11.77 -6.43 6.37
N TYR A 124 10.45 -6.28 6.27
CA TYR A 124 9.47 -6.71 7.28
C TYR A 124 8.70 -7.97 6.88
N THR A 125 8.77 -8.40 5.63
CA THR A 125 8.01 -9.55 5.12
C THR A 125 8.85 -10.82 5.07
N ALA A 126 8.19 -11.97 5.04
CA ALA A 126 8.89 -13.26 4.96
C ALA A 126 9.55 -13.48 3.58
N GLN A 127 8.96 -12.90 2.54
CA GLN A 127 9.45 -12.97 1.15
C GLN A 127 9.42 -11.58 0.52
N PRO A 128 10.27 -11.27 -0.47
CA PRO A 128 10.16 -10.06 -1.25
C PRO A 128 8.79 -9.96 -1.94
N HIS A 129 8.37 -8.73 -2.25
CA HIS A 129 7.16 -8.52 -3.02
C HIS A 129 7.23 -9.14 -4.42
N LEU A 130 6.06 -9.48 -4.96
CA LEU A 130 5.92 -10.15 -6.26
C LEU A 130 5.69 -9.13 -7.38
N LEU A 131 4.95 -8.08 -7.10
CA LEU A 131 4.56 -7.04 -8.06
C LEU A 131 4.65 -5.67 -7.38
N GLU A 132 4.92 -4.63 -8.18
CA GLU A 132 5.03 -3.27 -7.68
C GLU A 132 4.45 -2.24 -8.66
N ALA A 133 3.96 -1.13 -8.13
CA ALA A 133 3.63 0.07 -8.88
C ALA A 133 3.97 1.33 -8.08
N SER A 134 4.55 2.31 -8.77
CA SER A 134 4.80 3.64 -8.23
C SER A 134 3.97 4.66 -9.00
N LEU A 135 2.86 5.10 -8.43
CA LEU A 135 1.86 5.93 -9.08
C LEU A 135 1.99 7.39 -8.66
N ARG A 136 1.87 8.30 -9.63
CA ARG A 136 1.77 9.74 -9.38
C ARG A 136 0.40 10.21 -9.86
N PRO A 137 -0.57 10.39 -8.96
CA PRO A 137 -1.89 10.90 -9.31
C PRO A 137 -1.80 12.23 -10.06
N GLY A 138 -2.63 12.40 -11.09
CA GLY A 138 -2.62 13.60 -11.93
C GLY A 138 -1.49 13.70 -12.97
N SER A 139 -0.55 12.75 -13.02
CA SER A 139 0.46 12.71 -14.08
C SER A 139 -0.07 12.05 -15.36
N VAL A 140 0.53 12.41 -16.50
CA VAL A 140 0.18 11.83 -17.80
C VAL A 140 0.35 10.30 -17.82
N GLY A 141 1.35 9.77 -17.14
CA GLY A 141 1.60 8.32 -17.09
C GLY A 141 0.78 7.54 -16.04
N TYR A 142 -0.05 8.21 -15.23
CA TYR A 142 -0.78 7.57 -14.14
C TYR A 142 -1.65 6.40 -14.62
N VAL A 143 -2.49 6.63 -15.63
CA VAL A 143 -3.41 5.61 -16.15
C VAL A 143 -2.63 4.42 -16.73
N PHE A 144 -1.59 4.67 -17.50
CA PHE A 144 -0.76 3.61 -18.07
C PHE A 144 -0.13 2.70 -17.01
N TRP A 145 0.49 3.28 -15.98
CA TRP A 145 1.15 2.49 -14.93
C TRP A 145 0.16 1.77 -14.02
N ARG A 146 -0.98 2.38 -13.76
CA ARG A 146 -2.09 1.75 -13.03
C ARG A 146 -2.61 0.53 -13.79
N ASP A 147 -2.94 0.70 -15.09
CA ASP A 147 -3.53 -0.36 -15.91
C ASP A 147 -2.52 -1.49 -16.13
N LYS A 148 -1.24 -1.16 -16.33
CA LYS A 148 -0.17 -2.15 -16.39
C LYS A 148 -0.12 -2.99 -15.10
N PHE A 149 -0.15 -2.36 -13.94
CA PHE A 149 -0.15 -3.07 -12.66
C PHE A 149 -1.37 -4.00 -12.52
N ILE A 150 -2.56 -3.53 -12.90
CA ILE A 150 -3.77 -4.35 -12.87
C ILE A 150 -3.62 -5.58 -13.79
N GLN A 151 -3.10 -5.41 -14.99
CA GLN A 151 -2.83 -6.52 -15.91
C GLN A 151 -1.82 -7.52 -15.35
N ASP A 152 -0.75 -7.04 -14.72
CA ASP A 152 0.26 -7.90 -14.09
C ASP A 152 -0.35 -8.70 -12.91
N VAL A 153 -1.23 -8.08 -12.10
CA VAL A 153 -2.01 -8.76 -11.05
C VAL A 153 -2.93 -9.83 -11.64
N GLN A 154 -3.68 -9.52 -12.70
CA GLN A 154 -4.58 -10.46 -13.36
C GLN A 154 -3.82 -11.68 -13.90
N ARG A 155 -2.68 -11.43 -14.56
CA ARG A 155 -1.81 -12.50 -15.07
C ARG A 155 -1.31 -13.39 -13.93
N TYR A 156 -0.79 -12.80 -12.86
CA TYR A 156 -0.32 -13.55 -11.70
C TYR A 156 -1.41 -14.43 -11.10
N LEU A 157 -2.64 -13.90 -10.93
CA LEU A 157 -3.76 -14.67 -10.38
C LEU A 157 -4.23 -15.79 -11.30
N ALA A 158 -4.15 -15.60 -12.63
CA ALA A 158 -4.49 -16.64 -13.61
C ALA A 158 -3.48 -17.79 -13.59
N GLU A 159 -2.20 -17.52 -13.40
CA GLU A 159 -1.13 -18.52 -13.31
C GLU A 159 -1.18 -19.36 -12.02
N GLN A 160 -1.94 -18.92 -11.01
CA GLN A 160 -2.13 -19.62 -9.73
C GLN A 160 -3.40 -20.51 -9.72
N THR A 161 -4.13 -20.57 -10.81
CA THR A 161 -5.35 -21.38 -10.96
C THR A 161 -5.04 -22.69 -11.64
#